data_cd12a8d5a3ab70084eff3a4f79ff6e3e
#
_entry.id   cd12a8d5a3ab70084eff3a4f79ff6e3e
#
_cell.length_a   1.000
_cell.length_b   1.000
_cell.length_c   1.000
_cell.angle_alpha   90.00
_cell.angle_beta   90.00
_cell.angle_gamma   90.00
#
_symmetry.space_group_name_H-M   'P 1'
#
loop_
_entity.id
_entity.type
_entity.pdbx_description
1 polymer ?
#
loop_
_entity_poly.entity_id
_entity_poly.type
_entity_poly.pdbx_seq_one_letter_code
_entity_poly.pdbx_strand_id
1 'polypeptide(L)' 'MTINERMNHIIKELYGGNKRAFANAIGVSATVIENGVGTRQGKPSYDVLEKVCANANISAEWLLMERGEMLYNSTSQT' A
#
# COMPACT_ATOMS: atom_id res chain seq x y z
N MET A 1 -12.39 0.37 7.30
CA MET A 1 -11.01 -0.13 7.32
C MET A 1 -10.04 0.90 7.78
N THR A 2 -9.09 0.52 8.60
CA THR A 2 -7.99 1.42 8.93
C THR A 2 -7.00 1.43 7.77
N ILE A 3 -6.08 2.39 7.80
CA ILE A 3 -5.06 2.46 6.75
C ILE A 3 -4.16 1.23 6.79
N ASN A 4 -3.90 0.68 7.97
CA ASN A 4 -3.10 -0.54 8.07
C ASN A 4 -3.83 -1.73 7.47
N GLU A 5 -5.13 -1.80 7.66
CA GLU A 5 -5.92 -2.86 7.04
C GLU A 5 -5.92 -2.73 5.52
N ARG A 6 -5.98 -1.52 5.01
CA ARG A 6 -5.90 -1.31 3.56
C ARG A 6 -4.53 -1.72 3.03
N MET A 7 -3.46 -1.38 3.76
CA MET A 7 -2.13 -1.81 3.36
C MET A 7 -2.00 -3.32 3.33
N ASN A 8 -2.54 -3.98 4.35
CA ASN A 8 -2.53 -5.44 4.39
C ASN A 8 -3.35 -6.03 3.25
N HIS A 9 -4.45 -5.39 2.91
CA HIS A 9 -5.27 -5.84 1.79
C HIS A 9 -4.50 -5.78 0.48
N ILE A 10 -3.74 -4.70 0.27
CA ILE A 10 -2.90 -4.58 -0.91
C ILE A 10 -1.90 -5.72 -0.97
N ILE A 11 -1.23 -5.97 0.15
CA ILE A 11 -0.21 -7.02 0.20
C ILE A 11 -0.83 -8.37 -0.11
N LYS A 12 -2.00 -8.63 0.45
CA LYS A 12 -2.66 -9.91 0.26
C LYS A 12 -3.14 -10.08 -1.18
N GLU A 13 -3.75 -9.06 -1.74
CA GLU A 13 -4.37 -9.18 -3.05
C GLU A 13 -3.36 -9.11 -4.19
N LEU A 14 -2.35 -8.28 -4.05
CA LEU A 14 -1.41 -8.06 -5.14
C LEU A 14 -0.10 -8.80 -4.98
N TYR A 15 0.24 -9.17 -3.76
CA TYR A 15 1.55 -9.78 -3.49
C TYR A 15 1.42 -11.09 -2.74
N GLY A 16 0.23 -11.66 -2.71
CA GLY A 16 0.02 -12.97 -2.10
C GLY A 16 0.34 -13.04 -0.62
N GLY A 17 0.28 -11.91 0.08
CA GLY A 17 0.58 -11.85 1.49
C GLY A 17 2.06 -11.73 1.81
N ASN A 18 2.90 -11.58 0.79
CA ASN A 18 4.35 -11.52 0.97
C ASN A 18 4.79 -10.08 1.17
N LYS A 19 5.03 -9.72 2.43
CA LYS A 19 5.44 -8.35 2.77
C LYS A 19 6.79 -7.98 2.19
N ARG A 20 7.70 -8.94 2.09
CA ARG A 20 9.00 -8.67 1.50
C ARG A 20 8.89 -8.34 0.02
N ALA A 21 8.06 -9.09 -0.71
CA ALA A 21 7.85 -8.79 -2.13
C ALA A 21 7.24 -7.42 -2.30
N PHE A 22 6.30 -7.08 -1.44
CA PHE A 22 5.67 -5.76 -1.47
C PHE A 22 6.70 -4.66 -1.21
N ALA A 23 7.53 -4.85 -0.18
CA ALA A 23 8.55 -3.86 0.16
C ALA A 23 9.51 -3.66 -1.00
N ASN A 24 9.95 -4.76 -1.62
CA ASN A 24 10.84 -4.66 -2.77
C ASN A 24 10.19 -3.93 -3.93
N ALA A 25 8.91 -4.19 -4.15
CA ALA A 25 8.20 -3.59 -5.27
C ALA A 25 8.08 -2.08 -5.11
N ILE A 26 7.87 -1.61 -3.89
CA ILE A 26 7.71 -0.17 -3.67
C ILE A 26 9.02 0.53 -3.30
N GLY A 27 10.09 -0.24 -3.10
CA GLY A 27 11.41 0.35 -2.88
C GLY A 27 11.72 0.72 -1.44
N VAL A 28 11.15 -0.01 -0.48
CA VAL A 28 11.47 0.19 0.94
C VAL A 28 11.94 -1.13 1.53
N SER A 29 12.52 -1.07 2.73
CA SER A 29 12.97 -2.29 3.38
C SER A 29 11.79 -3.05 3.96
N ALA A 30 11.93 -4.38 4.05
CA ALA A 30 10.89 -5.20 4.64
C ALA A 30 10.63 -4.81 6.09
N THR A 31 11.67 -4.40 6.81
CA THR A 31 11.53 -3.98 8.19
C THR A 31 10.58 -2.79 8.31
N VAL A 32 10.67 -1.84 7.39
CA VAL A 32 9.78 -0.69 7.39
C VAL A 32 8.33 -1.13 7.24
N ILE A 33 8.08 -2.08 6.34
CA ILE A 33 6.73 -2.58 6.13
C ILE A 33 6.24 -3.32 7.37
N GLU A 34 7.08 -4.17 7.94
CA GLU A 34 6.66 -4.95 9.10
C GLU A 34 6.37 -4.08 10.30
N ASN A 35 7.19 -3.05 10.52
CA ASN A 35 6.98 -2.16 11.65
C ASN A 35 5.81 -1.23 11.46
N GLY A 36 5.56 -0.81 10.23
CA GLY A 36 4.49 0.15 9.96
C GLY A 36 3.14 -0.49 9.68
N VAL A 37 3.14 -1.74 9.21
CA VAL A 37 1.91 -2.38 8.77
C VAL A 37 1.54 -3.55 9.67
N GLY A 38 2.54 -4.22 10.23
CA GLY A 38 2.32 -5.42 11.01
C GLY A 38 1.89 -5.18 12.45
N THR A 39 1.92 -3.94 12.93
CA THR A 39 1.56 -3.65 14.30
C THR A 39 0.25 -2.89 14.34
N ARG A 40 -0.49 -3.07 15.44
CA ARG A 40 -1.77 -2.40 15.59
C ARG A 40 -1.65 -0.90 15.71
N GLN A 41 -0.57 -0.44 16.29
CA GLN A 41 -0.39 0.98 16.55
C GLN A 41 0.49 1.66 15.54
N GLY A 42 1.13 0.88 14.69
CA GLY A 42 1.99 1.44 13.67
C GLY A 42 1.16 2.11 12.58
N LYS A 43 1.68 3.21 12.09
CA LYS A 43 1.09 3.88 10.94
C LYS A 43 2.15 4.03 9.89
N PRO A 44 1.82 3.75 8.62
CA PRO A 44 2.80 3.97 7.56
C PRO A 44 3.16 5.44 7.50
N SER A 45 4.42 5.73 7.24
CA SER A 45 4.83 7.10 7.06
C SER A 45 4.33 7.61 5.73
N TYR A 46 4.30 8.93 5.58
CA TYR A 46 3.91 9.53 4.32
C TYR A 46 4.77 9.03 3.17
N ASP A 47 6.06 8.86 3.44
CA ASP A 47 7.00 8.40 2.44
C ASP A 47 6.63 7.01 1.91
N VAL A 48 6.24 6.11 2.82
CA VAL A 48 5.79 4.78 2.42
C VAL A 48 4.50 4.87 1.61
N LEU A 49 3.57 5.69 2.04
CA LEU A 49 2.30 5.85 1.33
C LEU A 49 2.52 6.38 -0.08
N GLU A 50 3.42 7.33 -0.22
CA GLU A 50 3.75 7.87 -1.52
C GLU A 50 4.33 6.80 -2.43
N LYS A 51 5.23 5.99 -1.91
CA LYS A 51 5.84 4.92 -2.69
C LYS A 51 4.83 3.85 -3.08
N VAL A 52 3.89 3.56 -2.20
CA VAL A 52 2.83 2.61 -2.52
C VAL A 52 2.01 3.11 -3.70
N CYS A 53 1.60 4.36 -3.65
CA CYS A 53 0.79 4.91 -4.72
C CYS A 53 1.56 4.99 -6.03
N ALA A 54 2.83 5.36 -5.96
CA ALA A 54 3.63 5.54 -7.16
C ALA A 54 4.08 4.23 -7.78
N ASN A 55 4.45 3.25 -6.96
CA ASN A 55 5.11 2.05 -7.46
C ASN A 55 4.18 0.84 -7.55
N ALA A 56 3.11 0.82 -6.78
CA ALA A 56 2.16 -0.29 -6.83
C ALA A 56 0.87 0.12 -7.54
N ASN A 57 0.82 1.31 -8.11
CA ASN A 57 -0.34 1.82 -8.85
C ASN A 57 -1.61 1.80 -7.99
N ILE A 58 -1.46 2.17 -6.74
CA ILE A 58 -2.59 2.23 -5.82
C ILE A 58 -3.14 3.64 -5.84
N SER A 59 -4.47 3.74 -5.89
CA SER A 59 -5.12 5.04 -5.84
C SER A 59 -4.93 5.66 -4.47
N ALA A 60 -4.41 6.89 -4.44
CA ALA A 60 -4.24 7.59 -3.17
C ALA A 60 -5.59 7.83 -2.51
N GLU A 61 -6.61 8.08 -3.31
CA GLU A 61 -7.94 8.30 -2.77
C GLU A 61 -8.45 7.05 -2.05
N TRP A 62 -8.24 5.89 -2.64
CA TRP A 62 -8.64 4.65 -1.99
C TRP A 62 -7.81 4.39 -0.74
N LEU A 63 -6.50 4.56 -0.84
CA LEU A 63 -5.61 4.24 0.28
C LEU A 63 -5.85 5.16 1.48
N LEU A 64 -6.05 6.43 1.23
CA LEU A 64 -6.17 7.41 2.31
C LEU A 64 -7.61 7.65 2.73
N MET A 65 -8.54 7.59 1.79
CA MET A 65 -9.92 7.97 2.04
C MET A 65 -10.91 6.82 1.89
N GLU A 66 -10.45 5.68 1.45
CA GLU A 66 -11.28 4.50 1.21
C GLU A 66 -12.40 4.79 0.22
N ARG A 67 -12.05 5.52 -0.84
CA ARG A 67 -13.00 5.91 -1.86
C ARG A 67 -12.52 5.44 -3.23
N GLY A 68 -13.48 5.05 -4.07
CA GLY A 68 -13.13 4.62 -5.41
C GLY A 68 -12.52 3.24 -5.42
N GLU A 69 -11.69 3.00 -6.41
CA GLU A 69 -11.09 1.70 -6.61
C GLU A 69 -9.68 1.65 -6.09
N MET A 70 -9.27 0.46 -5.67
CA MET A 70 -7.94 0.27 -5.09
C MET A 70 -6.83 0.62 -6.08
N LEU A 71 -6.96 0.15 -7.31
CA LEU A 71 -5.92 0.38 -8.30
C LEU A 71 -6.14 1.68 -9.02
N TYR A 72 -5.07 2.44 -9.18
CA TYR A 72 -5.13 3.66 -9.95
C TYR A 72 -5.30 3.30 -11.42
N ASN A 73 -6.37 3.78 -12.02
CA ASN A 73 -6.69 3.46 -13.39
C ASN A 73 -6.44 4.66 -14.29
N SER A 74 -5.19 4.87 -14.65
CA SER A 74 -4.83 6.00 -15.47
C SER A 74 -5.05 5.73 -16.95
N THR A 75 -5.29 4.47 -17.32
CA THR A 75 -5.44 4.15 -18.73
C THR A 75 -6.81 4.47 -19.27
N SER A 76 -7.74 4.74 -18.38
CA SER A 76 -9.10 4.99 -18.81
C SER A 76 -9.24 6.23 -19.67
N GLN A 77 -8.30 7.12 -19.58
CA GLN A 77 -8.38 8.37 -20.30
C GLN A 77 -8.01 8.25 -21.77
N THR A 78 -7.48 7.16 -22.15
CA THR A 78 -7.11 7.00 -23.57
C THR A 78 -8.32 6.84 -24.45
#